data_2141b3140325540e30d1b7bb789636dd
#
_entry.id   2141b3140325540e30d1b7bb789636dd
#
_cell.length_a   1.000
_cell.length_b   1.000
_cell.length_c   1.000
_cell.angle_alpha   90.00
_cell.angle_beta   90.00
_cell.angle_gamma   90.00
#
_symmetry.space_group_name_H-M   'P 1'
#
loop_
_entity.id
_entity.type
_entity.pdbx_description
1 polymer ?
#
loop_
_entity_poly.entity_id
_entity_poly.type
_entity_poly.pdbx_seq_one_letter_code
_entity_poly.pdbx_strand_id
1 'polypeptide(L)'
;MSTSSFGLRIFPSPSRPSTQLLEHLAALPTPNISDNMQRHYGAAAGLRPFHRGGKLVGPAFTVKTRPGDNLLVHKAIDMASPGDVIVVDAGGELAQAIIGEIMSAHAAKRGVAGFVIDGAIRDADAIAGANWPVFARGVTHRGPYKDGPGEINVPVCIGGMVVHPGDIIVGDADGVLAVPQDMAEEVIAAARAQNQKEEATLAAIAAGAIDRAWVDEMLRKKGYVLPADAQNKTRK
;
A
#
# COMPACT_ATOMS: atom_id res chain seq x y z
N MET A 1 20.74 18.36 -26.74
CA MET A 1 20.07 17.96 -25.49
C MET A 1 18.57 17.86 -25.81
N SER A 2 18.00 16.66 -25.83
CA SER A 2 16.57 16.50 -26.07
C SER A 2 15.82 17.00 -24.85
N THR A 3 15.11 18.11 -24.97
CA THR A 3 14.17 18.58 -23.94
C THR A 3 12.97 17.67 -23.97
N SER A 4 12.96 16.59 -23.19
CA SER A 4 11.75 15.80 -23.00
C SER A 4 10.68 16.71 -22.37
N SER A 5 9.56 16.90 -23.08
CA SER A 5 8.45 17.72 -22.59
C SER A 5 7.69 16.99 -21.48
N PHE A 6 7.08 17.76 -20.57
CA PHE A 6 6.21 17.21 -19.52
C PHE A 6 5.14 16.29 -20.12
N GLY A 7 4.87 15.16 -19.45
CA GLY A 7 3.95 14.14 -19.91
C GLY A 7 4.55 13.11 -20.89
N LEU A 8 5.84 13.23 -21.26
CA LEU A 8 6.52 12.35 -22.22
C LEU A 8 7.91 11.89 -21.72
N ARG A 9 8.12 11.81 -20.40
CA ARG A 9 9.42 11.48 -19.80
C ARG A 9 9.47 10.02 -19.35
N ILE A 10 10.57 9.36 -19.65
CA ILE A 10 10.87 8.01 -19.16
C ILE A 10 12.27 8.05 -18.51
N PHE A 11 12.29 7.91 -17.19
CA PHE A 11 13.53 7.89 -16.43
C PHE A 11 14.01 6.45 -16.15
N PRO A 12 15.30 6.23 -15.94
CA PRO A 12 15.83 4.93 -15.52
C PRO A 12 15.28 4.54 -14.13
N SER A 13 15.43 3.26 -13.81
CA SER A 13 15.05 2.75 -12.48
C SER A 13 15.88 3.42 -11.39
N PRO A 14 15.28 3.76 -10.24
CA PRO A 14 15.98 4.32 -9.10
C PRO A 14 16.87 3.27 -8.41
N SER A 15 17.63 3.71 -7.40
CA SER A 15 18.35 2.80 -6.50
C SER A 15 17.35 1.87 -5.78
N ARG A 16 17.78 0.62 -5.57
CA ARG A 16 16.94 -0.39 -4.92
C ARG A 16 17.26 -0.50 -3.43
N PRO A 17 16.26 -0.73 -2.58
CA PRO A 17 16.49 -1.08 -1.18
C PRO A 17 17.17 -2.44 -1.08
N SER A 18 17.84 -2.69 0.06
CA SER A 18 18.43 -4.00 0.31
C SER A 18 17.34 -5.08 0.49
N THR A 19 17.66 -6.32 0.13
CA THR A 19 16.78 -7.47 0.34
C THR A 19 16.37 -7.60 1.81
N GLN A 20 17.29 -7.31 2.74
CA GLN A 20 17.03 -7.37 4.18
C GLN A 20 15.94 -6.38 4.63
N LEU A 21 15.93 -5.15 4.09
CA LEU A 21 14.86 -4.18 4.39
C LEU A 21 13.50 -4.70 3.91
N LEU A 22 13.45 -5.26 2.69
CA LEU A 22 12.22 -5.83 2.14
C LEU A 22 11.70 -6.99 2.98
N GLU A 23 12.57 -7.92 3.40
CA GLU A 23 12.22 -9.06 4.24
C GLU A 23 11.69 -8.61 5.62
N HIS A 24 12.33 -7.61 6.23
CA HIS A 24 11.88 -7.07 7.52
C HIS A 24 10.49 -6.42 7.40
N LEU A 25 10.22 -5.65 6.35
CA LEU A 25 8.90 -5.05 6.13
C LEU A 25 7.84 -6.11 5.76
N ALA A 26 8.23 -7.16 5.05
CA ALA A 26 7.33 -8.27 4.73
C ALA A 26 6.82 -9.00 5.99
N ALA A 27 7.63 -9.06 7.04
CA ALA A 27 7.30 -9.73 8.29
C ALA A 27 6.38 -8.91 9.23
N LEU A 28 6.15 -7.62 8.95
CA LEU A 28 5.40 -6.71 9.83
C LEU A 28 3.98 -6.45 9.31
N PRO A 29 2.95 -6.41 10.16
CA PRO A 29 1.61 -5.98 9.75
C PRO A 29 1.62 -4.56 9.19
N THR A 30 0.88 -4.32 8.10
CA THR A 30 0.75 -2.98 7.49
C THR A 30 0.25 -1.93 8.48
N PRO A 31 -0.74 -2.19 9.37
CA PRO A 31 -1.16 -1.23 10.39
C PRO A 31 -0.03 -0.79 11.33
N ASN A 32 0.84 -1.71 11.77
CA ASN A 32 1.95 -1.37 12.66
C ASN A 32 2.99 -0.47 11.98
N ILE A 33 3.23 -0.69 10.68
CA ILE A 33 4.08 0.20 9.88
C ILE A 33 3.42 1.59 9.77
N SER A 34 2.12 1.65 9.41
CA SER A 34 1.35 2.89 9.28
C SER A 34 1.33 3.73 10.55
N ASP A 35 1.09 3.10 11.70
CA ASP A 35 1.04 3.78 12.99
C ASP A 35 2.37 4.47 13.33
N ASN A 36 3.49 3.83 13.01
CA ASN A 36 4.83 4.37 13.23
C ASN A 36 5.27 5.37 12.15
N MET A 37 4.46 5.57 11.12
CA MET A 37 4.58 6.64 10.11
C MET A 37 3.50 7.71 10.30
N GLN A 38 2.93 7.84 11.50
CA GLN A 38 1.89 8.80 11.86
C GLN A 38 0.63 8.72 10.97
N ARG A 39 0.40 7.61 10.28
CA ARG A 39 -0.71 7.34 9.34
C ARG A 39 -0.76 8.28 8.14
N HIS A 40 0.38 8.91 7.76
CA HIS A 40 0.44 9.88 6.66
C HIS A 40 0.85 9.28 5.31
N TYR A 41 1.39 8.06 5.28
CA TYR A 41 2.01 7.44 4.11
C TYR A 41 1.21 6.25 3.57
N GLY A 42 -0.10 6.26 3.76
CA GLY A 42 -1.02 5.23 3.31
C GLY A 42 -1.99 5.73 2.25
N ALA A 43 -2.34 4.85 1.32
CA ALA A 43 -3.38 5.11 0.35
C ALA A 43 -4.78 5.09 0.98
N ALA A 44 -5.71 5.87 0.42
CA ALA A 44 -7.10 5.86 0.87
C ALA A 44 -7.74 4.47 0.72
N ALA A 45 -8.69 4.15 1.61
CA ALA A 45 -9.36 2.85 1.71
C ALA A 45 -10.12 2.38 0.45
N GLY A 46 -10.29 3.25 -0.55
CA GLY A 46 -10.82 2.88 -1.86
C GLY A 46 -9.86 2.02 -2.71
N LEU A 47 -8.58 2.00 -2.37
CA LEU A 47 -7.58 1.15 -3.01
C LEU A 47 -7.52 -0.20 -2.26
N ARG A 48 -7.98 -1.27 -2.90
CA ARG A 48 -8.18 -2.58 -2.26
C ARG A 48 -7.46 -3.70 -3.00
N PRO A 49 -7.10 -4.82 -2.30
CA PRO A 49 -6.59 -6.00 -2.97
C PRO A 49 -7.69 -6.68 -3.80
N PHE A 50 -7.31 -7.17 -4.98
CA PHE A 50 -8.13 -8.02 -5.85
C PHE A 50 -7.59 -9.45 -5.95
N HIS A 51 -6.48 -9.74 -5.28
CA HIS A 51 -5.97 -11.08 -5.01
C HIS A 51 -6.50 -11.60 -3.67
N ARG A 52 -6.44 -12.92 -3.45
CA ARG A 52 -7.09 -13.56 -2.28
C ARG A 52 -6.29 -13.51 -0.99
N GLY A 53 -5.02 -13.20 -1.06
CA GLY A 53 -4.16 -13.12 0.11
C GLY A 53 -2.70 -13.02 -0.26
N GLY A 54 -1.86 -12.86 0.74
CA GLY A 54 -0.43 -12.59 0.57
C GLY A 54 -0.11 -11.13 0.83
N LYS A 55 1.18 -10.86 0.91
CA LYS A 55 1.71 -9.52 1.15
C LYS A 55 2.46 -9.04 -0.08
N LEU A 56 2.25 -7.80 -0.44
CA LEU A 56 3.01 -7.10 -1.47
C LEU A 56 4.13 -6.32 -0.80
N VAL A 57 5.39 -6.59 -1.18
CA VAL A 57 6.54 -5.79 -0.77
C VAL A 57 7.52 -5.67 -1.92
N GLY A 58 7.96 -4.45 -2.21
CA GLY A 58 8.98 -4.22 -3.22
C GLY A 58 9.18 -2.73 -3.52
N PRO A 59 10.28 -2.36 -4.20
CA PRO A 59 10.52 -0.98 -4.59
C PRO A 59 9.52 -0.52 -5.64
N ALA A 60 9.07 0.72 -5.51
CA ALA A 60 8.12 1.36 -6.41
C ALA A 60 8.74 1.65 -7.78
N PHE A 61 8.20 1.06 -8.83
CA PHE A 61 8.39 1.44 -10.22
C PHE A 61 7.18 2.26 -10.66
N THR A 62 7.30 3.58 -10.66
CA THR A 62 6.15 4.47 -10.79
C THR A 62 5.81 4.78 -12.25
N VAL A 63 4.51 4.86 -12.53
CA VAL A 63 3.94 5.23 -13.83
C VAL A 63 2.86 6.27 -13.62
N LYS A 64 2.97 7.40 -14.31
CA LYS A 64 1.89 8.37 -14.43
C LYS A 64 1.30 8.28 -15.82
N THR A 65 -0.01 8.08 -15.92
CA THR A 65 -0.67 7.94 -17.21
C THR A 65 -1.93 8.82 -17.30
N ARG A 66 -2.32 9.15 -18.53
CA ARG A 66 -3.65 9.72 -18.76
C ARG A 66 -4.71 8.73 -18.25
N PRO A 67 -5.78 9.18 -17.57
CA PRO A 67 -6.87 8.31 -17.16
C PRO A 67 -7.37 7.42 -18.31
N GLY A 68 -7.51 6.11 -18.04
CA GLY A 68 -7.95 5.13 -19.01
C GLY A 68 -6.93 4.71 -20.07
N ASP A 69 -5.68 5.15 -20.01
CA ASP A 69 -4.61 4.78 -20.94
C ASP A 69 -3.56 3.88 -20.30
N ASN A 70 -3.07 2.87 -21.01
CA ASN A 70 -2.08 1.93 -20.47
C ASN A 70 -0.80 1.75 -21.31
N LEU A 71 -0.53 2.63 -22.29
CA LEU A 71 0.66 2.51 -23.12
C LEU A 71 1.94 2.48 -22.27
N LEU A 72 2.06 3.42 -21.31
CA LEU A 72 3.23 3.51 -20.44
C LEU A 72 3.30 2.35 -19.42
N VAL A 73 2.16 1.74 -19.07
CA VAL A 73 2.13 0.55 -18.19
C VAL A 73 2.69 -0.67 -18.91
N HIS A 74 2.41 -0.83 -20.22
CA HIS A 74 3.09 -1.85 -21.05
C HIS A 74 4.60 -1.64 -21.05
N LYS A 75 5.07 -0.41 -21.26
CA LYS A 75 6.50 -0.10 -21.21
C LYS A 75 7.12 -0.32 -19.83
N ALA A 76 6.39 -0.01 -18.77
CA ALA A 76 6.84 -0.25 -17.40
C ALA A 76 7.07 -1.74 -17.12
N ILE A 77 6.20 -2.63 -17.60
CA ILE A 77 6.40 -4.09 -17.49
C ILE A 77 7.72 -4.50 -18.17
N ASP A 78 8.06 -3.90 -19.32
CA ASP A 78 9.32 -4.21 -20.02
C ASP A 78 10.56 -3.72 -19.26
N MET A 79 10.45 -2.62 -18.52
CA MET A 79 11.58 -1.95 -17.86
C MET A 79 11.78 -2.40 -16.41
N ALA A 80 10.71 -2.80 -15.73
CA ALA A 80 10.74 -3.20 -14.33
C ALA A 80 11.66 -4.43 -14.13
N SER A 81 12.40 -4.42 -13.03
CA SER A 81 13.23 -5.53 -12.58
C SER A 81 12.42 -6.51 -11.72
N PRO A 82 12.86 -7.78 -11.59
CA PRO A 82 12.26 -8.72 -10.65
C PRO A 82 12.18 -8.14 -9.23
N GLY A 83 11.02 -8.29 -8.59
CA GLY A 83 10.72 -7.77 -7.26
C GLY A 83 10.23 -6.32 -7.23
N ASP A 84 10.20 -5.59 -8.34
CA ASP A 84 9.59 -4.25 -8.39
C ASP A 84 8.06 -4.33 -8.24
N VAL A 85 7.48 -3.30 -7.64
CA VAL A 85 6.03 -3.06 -7.63
C VAL A 85 5.72 -1.95 -8.62
N ILE A 86 4.93 -2.25 -9.65
CA ILE A 86 4.51 -1.22 -10.61
C ILE A 86 3.33 -0.44 -10.01
N VAL A 87 3.57 0.85 -9.74
CA VAL A 87 2.63 1.78 -9.11
C VAL A 87 2.12 2.76 -10.15
N VAL A 88 0.81 2.71 -10.44
CA VAL A 88 0.21 3.46 -11.55
C VAL A 88 -0.75 4.52 -11.06
N ASP A 89 -0.41 5.79 -11.29
CA ASP A 89 -1.32 6.92 -11.16
C ASP A 89 -2.14 7.07 -12.46
N ALA A 90 -3.37 6.58 -12.43
CA ALA A 90 -4.35 6.73 -13.48
C ALA A 90 -5.48 7.70 -13.11
N GLY A 91 -5.21 8.61 -12.15
CA GLY A 91 -6.14 9.66 -11.72
C GLY A 91 -7.38 9.18 -10.98
N GLY A 92 -7.39 7.94 -10.48
CA GLY A 92 -8.55 7.35 -9.80
C GLY A 92 -9.72 7.02 -10.74
N GLU A 93 -9.55 7.10 -12.07
CA GLU A 93 -10.60 6.91 -13.06
C GLU A 93 -11.04 5.43 -13.17
N LEU A 94 -12.35 5.20 -13.26
CA LEU A 94 -12.95 3.86 -13.29
C LEU A 94 -13.66 3.51 -14.60
N ALA A 95 -13.71 4.45 -15.56
CA ALA A 95 -14.41 4.22 -16.82
C ALA A 95 -13.71 3.19 -17.72
N GLN A 96 -12.37 3.15 -17.71
CA GLN A 96 -11.56 2.18 -18.45
C GLN A 96 -10.60 1.45 -17.52
N ALA A 97 -10.43 0.14 -17.74
CA ALA A 97 -9.45 -0.66 -17.03
C ALA A 97 -8.03 -0.36 -17.51
N ILE A 98 -7.09 -0.24 -16.59
CA ILE A 98 -5.66 -0.04 -16.92
C ILE A 98 -4.99 -1.38 -17.24
N ILE A 99 -5.28 -2.41 -16.45
CA ILE A 99 -4.73 -3.76 -16.65
C ILE A 99 -5.84 -4.82 -16.59
N GLY A 100 -5.49 -6.02 -17.01
CA GLY A 100 -6.30 -7.23 -16.89
C GLY A 100 -5.39 -8.45 -16.78
N GLU A 101 -5.96 -9.65 -16.99
CA GLU A 101 -5.28 -10.94 -16.85
C GLU A 101 -3.97 -11.02 -17.64
N ILE A 102 -3.98 -10.67 -18.93
CA ILE A 102 -2.82 -10.80 -19.81
C ILE A 102 -1.63 -9.98 -19.31
N MET A 103 -1.86 -8.72 -18.90
CA MET A 103 -0.79 -7.86 -18.40
C MET A 103 -0.29 -8.34 -17.03
N SER A 104 -1.18 -8.80 -16.16
CA SER A 104 -0.82 -9.35 -14.85
C SER A 104 0.02 -10.63 -15.00
N ALA A 105 -0.38 -11.56 -15.87
CA ALA A 105 0.37 -12.77 -16.16
C ALA A 105 1.76 -12.47 -16.76
N HIS A 106 1.85 -11.48 -17.68
CA HIS A 106 3.13 -11.06 -18.24
C HIS A 106 4.05 -10.46 -17.19
N ALA A 107 3.55 -9.54 -16.35
CA ALA A 107 4.32 -8.93 -15.27
C ALA A 107 4.81 -9.98 -14.26
N ALA A 108 3.94 -10.89 -13.84
CA ALA A 108 4.29 -12.00 -12.94
C ALA A 108 5.39 -12.90 -13.55
N LYS A 109 5.29 -13.23 -14.83
CA LYS A 109 6.30 -14.03 -15.55
C LYS A 109 7.67 -13.34 -15.61
N ARG A 110 7.69 -12.02 -15.63
CA ARG A 110 8.92 -11.20 -15.57
C ARG A 110 9.46 -11.03 -14.14
N GLY A 111 8.77 -11.56 -13.13
CA GLY A 111 9.17 -11.48 -11.72
C GLY A 111 8.77 -10.18 -11.02
N VAL A 112 7.92 -9.34 -11.62
CA VAL A 112 7.32 -8.18 -10.95
C VAL A 112 6.54 -8.66 -9.71
N ALA A 113 6.70 -7.98 -8.58
CA ALA A 113 6.08 -8.38 -7.32
C ALA A 113 4.56 -8.15 -7.28
N GLY A 114 4.08 -7.14 -7.97
CA GLY A 114 2.65 -6.83 -8.04
C GLY A 114 2.34 -5.48 -8.69
N PHE A 115 1.05 -5.19 -8.77
CA PHE A 115 0.51 -3.90 -9.22
C PHE A 115 -0.20 -3.15 -8.11
N VAL A 116 -0.04 -1.81 -8.10
CA VAL A 116 -0.87 -0.86 -7.36
C VAL A 116 -1.43 0.14 -8.37
N ILE A 117 -2.74 0.08 -8.62
CA ILE A 117 -3.40 0.84 -9.71
C ILE A 117 -4.38 1.85 -9.11
N ASP A 118 -4.06 3.13 -9.19
CA ASP A 118 -5.03 4.18 -8.86
C ASP A 118 -6.02 4.38 -10.02
N GLY A 119 -6.86 3.38 -10.22
CA GLY A 119 -7.79 3.25 -11.32
C GLY A 119 -8.52 1.91 -11.32
N ALA A 120 -9.20 1.59 -12.42
CA ALA A 120 -9.88 0.31 -12.57
C ALA A 120 -9.00 -0.77 -13.20
N ILE A 121 -9.35 -2.03 -12.92
CA ILE A 121 -8.86 -3.22 -13.59
C ILE A 121 -10.00 -3.96 -14.27
N ARG A 122 -9.71 -4.99 -15.07
CA ARG A 122 -10.69 -5.97 -15.58
C ARG A 122 -10.20 -7.41 -15.30
N ASP A 123 -10.99 -8.36 -15.72
CA ASP A 123 -10.69 -9.80 -15.54
C ASP A 123 -10.47 -10.18 -14.05
N ALA A 124 -11.30 -9.60 -13.16
CA ALA A 124 -11.12 -9.65 -11.70
C ALA A 124 -11.11 -11.10 -11.15
N ASP A 125 -11.93 -11.99 -11.70
CA ASP A 125 -11.96 -13.41 -11.27
C ASP A 125 -10.65 -14.12 -11.62
N ALA A 126 -10.07 -13.86 -12.80
CA ALA A 126 -8.80 -14.42 -13.21
C ALA A 126 -7.65 -13.89 -12.34
N ILE A 127 -7.64 -12.59 -12.03
CA ILE A 127 -6.67 -11.95 -11.12
C ILE A 127 -6.78 -12.56 -9.72
N ALA A 128 -8.00 -12.70 -9.18
CA ALA A 128 -8.23 -13.33 -7.89
C ALA A 128 -7.79 -14.80 -7.87
N GLY A 129 -8.02 -15.54 -8.97
CA GLY A 129 -7.62 -16.93 -9.14
C GLY A 129 -6.11 -17.14 -9.21
N ALA A 130 -5.38 -16.26 -9.85
CA ALA A 130 -3.92 -16.28 -9.96
C ALA A 130 -3.23 -16.01 -8.62
N ASN A 131 -3.92 -15.35 -7.70
CA ASN A 131 -3.41 -14.96 -6.37
C ASN A 131 -2.04 -14.25 -6.41
N TRP A 132 -1.84 -13.43 -7.43
CA TRP A 132 -0.68 -12.56 -7.58
C TRP A 132 -1.07 -11.13 -7.21
N PRO A 133 -0.25 -10.37 -6.44
CA PRO A 133 -0.68 -9.12 -5.82
C PRO A 133 -1.13 -8.04 -6.81
N VAL A 134 -2.40 -7.67 -6.76
CA VAL A 134 -2.98 -6.54 -7.49
C VAL A 134 -3.87 -5.75 -6.55
N PHE A 135 -3.57 -4.46 -6.41
CA PHE A 135 -4.40 -3.50 -5.71
C PHE A 135 -4.97 -2.51 -6.72
N ALA A 136 -6.25 -2.17 -6.61
CA ALA A 136 -6.93 -1.24 -7.51
C ALA A 136 -8.11 -0.55 -6.80
N ARG A 137 -8.66 0.49 -7.44
CA ARG A 137 -9.88 1.15 -6.94
C ARG A 137 -11.17 0.44 -7.32
N GLY A 138 -11.20 -0.26 -8.42
CA GLY A 138 -12.42 -0.88 -8.89
C GLY A 138 -12.24 -1.74 -10.14
N VAL A 139 -13.35 -2.20 -10.68
CA VAL A 139 -13.42 -3.10 -11.83
C VAL A 139 -14.34 -2.51 -12.89
N THR A 140 -13.93 -2.62 -14.15
CA THR A 140 -14.79 -2.31 -15.32
C THR A 140 -14.46 -3.25 -16.47
N HIS A 141 -15.45 -3.56 -17.31
CA HIS A 141 -15.24 -4.39 -18.50
C HIS A 141 -14.61 -3.62 -19.68
N ARG A 142 -14.60 -2.29 -19.62
CA ARG A 142 -14.12 -1.44 -20.72
C ARG A 142 -12.60 -1.49 -20.80
N GLY A 143 -12.07 -1.77 -21.99
CA GLY A 143 -10.64 -1.78 -22.24
C GLY A 143 -10.01 -0.38 -22.26
N PRO A 144 -8.68 -0.31 -22.09
CA PRO A 144 -7.92 0.94 -22.08
C PRO A 144 -7.65 1.49 -23.49
N TYR A 145 -7.33 2.78 -23.55
CA TYR A 145 -6.61 3.39 -24.65
C TYR A 145 -5.11 3.03 -24.61
N LYS A 146 -4.39 3.28 -25.73
CA LYS A 146 -2.95 3.00 -25.85
C LYS A 146 -2.23 4.11 -26.63
N ASP A 147 -2.53 5.36 -26.26
CA ASP A 147 -2.10 6.55 -27.02
C ASP A 147 -1.18 7.47 -26.19
N GLY A 148 -1.12 7.25 -24.87
CA GLY A 148 -0.48 8.18 -23.95
C GLY A 148 -1.27 9.50 -23.81
N PRO A 149 -0.69 10.58 -23.33
CA PRO A 149 0.67 10.70 -22.77
C PRO A 149 0.84 10.00 -21.43
N GLY A 150 2.10 9.97 -20.94
CA GLY A 150 2.43 9.45 -19.62
C GLY A 150 3.93 9.53 -19.33
N GLU A 151 4.30 9.18 -18.12
CA GLU A 151 5.68 9.27 -17.62
C GLU A 151 6.03 8.04 -16.80
N ILE A 152 7.30 7.65 -16.79
CA ILE A 152 7.84 6.53 -15.99
C ILE A 152 8.90 7.06 -15.04
N ASN A 153 8.90 6.54 -13.81
CA ASN A 153 9.83 6.88 -12.73
C ASN A 153 9.81 8.38 -12.41
N VAL A 154 8.61 8.94 -12.29
CA VAL A 154 8.33 10.25 -11.70
C VAL A 154 7.55 10.07 -10.40
N PRO A 155 7.55 11.05 -9.47
CA PRO A 155 6.64 11.02 -8.32
C PRO A 155 5.19 10.96 -8.77
N VAL A 156 4.38 10.12 -8.10
CA VAL A 156 2.96 9.90 -8.40
C VAL A 156 2.11 10.07 -7.14
N CYS A 157 0.80 10.24 -7.32
CA CYS A 157 -0.15 10.30 -6.21
C CYS A 157 -1.17 9.17 -6.34
N ILE A 158 -1.18 8.27 -5.37
CA ILE A 158 -2.01 7.06 -5.36
C ILE A 158 -2.97 7.13 -4.16
N GLY A 159 -4.25 7.40 -4.43
CA GLY A 159 -5.22 7.50 -3.34
C GLY A 159 -4.89 8.54 -2.27
N GLY A 160 -4.28 9.66 -2.67
CA GLY A 160 -3.79 10.69 -1.76
C GLY A 160 -2.40 10.45 -1.19
N MET A 161 -1.84 9.27 -1.37
CA MET A 161 -0.47 8.92 -0.96
C MET A 161 0.53 9.32 -2.03
N VAL A 162 1.53 10.13 -1.69
CA VAL A 162 2.66 10.42 -2.58
C VAL A 162 3.63 9.23 -2.58
N VAL A 163 4.03 8.80 -3.77
CA VAL A 163 4.99 7.72 -3.98
C VAL A 163 6.13 8.23 -4.85
N HIS A 164 7.33 8.18 -4.34
CA HIS A 164 8.53 8.44 -5.14
C HIS A 164 9.06 7.15 -5.78
N PRO A 165 9.69 7.24 -6.97
CA PRO A 165 10.38 6.10 -7.54
C PRO A 165 11.38 5.50 -6.53
N GLY A 166 11.28 4.20 -6.25
CA GLY A 166 12.14 3.50 -5.31
C GLY A 166 11.64 3.43 -3.87
N ASP A 167 10.59 4.16 -3.47
CA ASP A 167 9.95 3.96 -2.17
C ASP A 167 9.55 2.49 -2.00
N ILE A 168 9.58 1.99 -0.78
CA ILE A 168 9.20 0.60 -0.54
C ILE A 168 7.68 0.52 -0.39
N ILE A 169 7.02 -0.10 -1.34
CA ILE A 169 5.59 -0.39 -1.26
C ILE A 169 5.39 -1.59 -0.34
N VAL A 170 4.46 -1.43 0.59
CA VAL A 170 3.99 -2.52 1.48
C VAL A 170 2.49 -2.57 1.39
N GLY A 171 1.92 -3.75 1.11
CA GLY A 171 0.47 -3.92 1.02
C GLY A 171 0.01 -5.27 1.52
N ASP A 172 -1.13 -5.30 2.21
CA ASP A 172 -1.85 -6.49 2.64
C ASP A 172 -3.38 -6.24 2.60
N ALA A 173 -4.16 -7.04 3.31
CA ALA A 173 -5.62 -6.90 3.33
C ALA A 173 -6.11 -5.55 3.86
N ASP A 174 -5.31 -4.86 4.69
CA ASP A 174 -5.67 -3.59 5.31
C ASP A 174 -5.40 -2.38 4.40
N GLY A 175 -4.56 -2.54 3.36
CA GLY A 175 -4.27 -1.47 2.40
C GLY A 175 -2.83 -1.43 1.92
N VAL A 176 -2.43 -0.27 1.39
CA VAL A 176 -1.11 -0.05 0.78
C VAL A 176 -0.43 1.16 1.40
N LEU A 177 0.85 1.02 1.69
CA LEU A 177 1.75 2.07 2.19
C LEU A 177 2.92 2.28 1.25
N ALA A 178 3.52 3.48 1.28
CA ALA A 178 4.82 3.77 0.69
C ALA A 178 5.79 4.18 1.81
N VAL A 179 6.85 3.45 1.99
CA VAL A 179 7.89 3.71 2.99
C VAL A 179 9.12 4.30 2.28
N PRO A 180 9.51 5.56 2.56
CA PRO A 180 10.76 6.11 2.02
C PRO A 180 11.95 5.26 2.44
N GLN A 181 12.89 5.01 1.51
CA GLN A 181 14.01 4.10 1.78
C GLN A 181 14.90 4.57 2.94
N ASP A 182 15.12 5.87 3.05
CA ASP A 182 15.93 6.51 4.10
C ASP A 182 15.30 6.43 5.49
N MET A 183 13.99 6.23 5.58
CA MET A 183 13.28 6.06 6.84
C MET A 183 13.01 4.58 7.21
N ALA A 184 13.29 3.65 6.31
CA ALA A 184 12.84 2.27 6.44
C ALA A 184 13.38 1.56 7.70
N GLU A 185 14.65 1.77 8.06
CA GLU A 185 15.25 1.14 9.24
C GLU A 185 14.60 1.61 10.54
N GLU A 186 14.36 2.92 10.67
CA GLU A 186 13.68 3.50 11.84
C GLU A 186 12.24 2.97 11.97
N VAL A 187 11.50 2.99 10.87
CA VAL A 187 10.12 2.49 10.80
C VAL A 187 10.05 1.00 11.16
N ILE A 188 10.97 0.18 10.63
CA ILE A 188 11.05 -1.26 10.95
C ILE A 188 11.29 -1.48 12.45
N ALA A 189 12.24 -0.76 13.04
CA ALA A 189 12.56 -0.90 14.46
C ALA A 189 11.35 -0.55 15.36
N ALA A 190 10.67 0.56 15.06
CA ALA A 190 9.50 1.01 15.80
C ALA A 190 8.29 0.07 15.62
N ALA A 191 7.98 -0.34 14.38
CA ALA A 191 6.88 -1.24 14.08
C ALA A 191 7.09 -2.64 14.68
N ARG A 192 8.33 -3.14 14.71
CA ARG A 192 8.68 -4.41 15.38
C ARG A 192 8.43 -4.33 16.88
N ALA A 193 8.85 -3.25 17.53
CA ALA A 193 8.62 -3.05 18.96
C ALA A 193 7.12 -2.97 19.30
N GLN A 194 6.33 -2.32 18.42
CA GLN A 194 4.88 -2.30 18.56
C GLN A 194 4.27 -3.70 18.40
N ASN A 195 4.65 -4.44 17.36
CA ASN A 195 4.14 -5.78 17.11
C ASN A 195 4.39 -6.72 18.29
N GLN A 196 5.57 -6.68 18.89
CA GLN A 196 5.88 -7.46 20.09
C GLN A 196 4.97 -7.13 21.28
N LYS A 197 4.63 -5.86 21.49
CA LYS A 197 3.68 -5.45 22.53
C LYS A 197 2.27 -5.95 22.23
N GLU A 198 1.84 -5.92 20.98
CA GLU A 198 0.54 -6.43 20.57
C GLU A 198 0.44 -7.94 20.73
N GLU A 199 1.48 -8.70 20.37
CA GLU A 199 1.57 -10.14 20.62
C GLU A 199 1.46 -10.49 22.11
N ALA A 200 2.17 -9.74 22.98
CA ALA A 200 2.07 -9.90 24.43
C ALA A 200 0.65 -9.58 24.96
N THR A 201 0.01 -8.55 24.40
CA THR A 201 -1.37 -8.17 24.74
C THR A 201 -2.36 -9.26 24.32
N LEU A 202 -2.22 -9.81 23.12
CA LEU A 202 -3.05 -10.91 22.62
C LEU A 202 -2.88 -12.17 23.49
N ALA A 203 -1.66 -12.47 23.91
CA ALA A 203 -1.40 -13.57 24.85
C ALA A 203 -2.07 -13.35 26.23
N ALA A 204 -2.02 -12.12 26.77
CA ALA A 204 -2.71 -11.77 28.00
C ALA A 204 -4.23 -11.87 27.87
N ILE A 205 -4.80 -11.46 26.71
CA ILE A 205 -6.23 -11.63 26.42
C ILE A 205 -6.60 -13.11 26.41
N ALA A 206 -5.83 -13.94 25.73
CA ALA A 206 -6.08 -15.40 25.65
C ALA A 206 -6.01 -16.08 27.03
N ALA A 207 -5.15 -15.56 27.92
CA ALA A 207 -5.04 -16.04 29.30
C ALA A 207 -6.10 -15.44 30.25
N GLY A 208 -6.96 -14.52 29.82
CA GLY A 208 -7.91 -13.80 30.68
C GLY A 208 -7.25 -12.84 31.68
N ALA A 209 -6.00 -12.43 31.43
CA ALA A 209 -5.17 -11.64 32.32
C ALA A 209 -4.88 -10.21 31.80
N ILE A 210 -5.68 -9.72 30.83
CA ILE A 210 -5.49 -8.37 30.29
C ILE A 210 -5.79 -7.30 31.36
N ASP A 211 -4.86 -6.39 31.58
CA ASP A 211 -5.10 -5.19 32.40
C ASP A 211 -5.84 -4.12 31.57
N ARG A 212 -6.99 -3.71 32.09
CA ARG A 212 -7.86 -2.68 31.48
C ARG A 212 -8.03 -1.44 32.36
N ALA A 213 -7.32 -1.33 33.48
CA ALA A 213 -7.46 -0.22 34.43
C ALA A 213 -7.26 1.16 33.78
N TRP A 214 -6.37 1.23 32.81
CA TRP A 214 -6.08 2.44 32.04
C TRP A 214 -7.32 3.08 31.35
N VAL A 215 -8.33 2.26 31.00
CA VAL A 215 -9.57 2.75 30.34
C VAL A 215 -10.33 3.65 31.29
N ASP A 216 -10.56 3.17 32.53
CA ASP A 216 -11.30 3.90 33.54
C ASP A 216 -10.52 5.16 33.99
N GLU A 217 -9.19 5.05 34.10
CA GLU A 217 -8.32 6.18 34.41
C GLU A 217 -8.43 7.28 33.33
N MET A 218 -8.36 6.87 32.04
CA MET A 218 -8.48 7.81 30.93
C MET A 218 -9.87 8.47 30.88
N LEU A 219 -10.93 7.70 31.13
CA LEU A 219 -12.29 8.23 31.18
C LEU A 219 -12.44 9.28 32.29
N ARG A 220 -11.94 8.98 33.50
CA ARG A 220 -11.94 9.94 34.61
C ARG A 220 -11.15 11.21 34.28
N LYS A 221 -9.96 11.05 33.69
CA LYS A 221 -9.12 12.19 33.25
C LYS A 221 -9.85 13.08 32.22
N LYS A 222 -10.71 12.52 31.42
CA LYS A 222 -11.53 13.25 30.44
C LYS A 222 -12.86 13.78 31.03
N GLY A 223 -13.13 13.60 32.32
CA GLY A 223 -14.30 14.11 33.02
C GLY A 223 -15.54 13.21 32.97
N TYR A 224 -15.41 11.97 32.54
CA TYR A 224 -16.51 11.01 32.63
C TYR A 224 -16.71 10.53 34.07
N VAL A 225 -17.98 10.42 34.48
CA VAL A 225 -18.37 9.87 35.78
C VAL A 225 -18.74 8.41 35.57
N LEU A 226 -17.97 7.50 36.15
CA LEU A 226 -18.26 6.06 36.03
C LEU A 226 -19.35 5.65 37.05
N PRO A 227 -20.13 4.59 36.78
CA PRO A 227 -21.17 4.12 37.70
C PRO A 227 -20.67 3.85 39.15
N ALA A 228 -19.48 3.29 39.27
CA ALA A 228 -18.86 3.05 40.61
C ALA A 228 -18.53 4.37 41.35
N ASP A 229 -18.18 5.44 40.64
CA ASP A 229 -17.83 6.75 41.23
C ASP A 229 -19.13 7.51 41.65
N ALA A 230 -20.25 7.30 40.95
CA ALA A 230 -21.55 7.88 41.26
C ALA A 230 -22.13 7.30 42.56
N GLN A 231 -21.96 5.99 42.83
CA GLN A 231 -22.45 5.33 44.05
C GLN A 231 -21.73 5.80 45.32
N ASN A 232 -20.46 6.22 45.19
CA ASN A 232 -19.69 6.73 46.34
C ASN A 232 -20.05 8.18 46.71
N LYS A 233 -20.68 8.97 45.81
CA LYS A 233 -21.15 10.33 46.10
C LYS A 233 -22.50 10.35 46.82
N THR A 234 -23.29 9.29 46.73
CA THR A 234 -24.61 9.18 47.39
C THR A 234 -24.52 8.61 48.80
N ARG A 235 -23.34 8.18 49.25
CA ARG A 235 -23.09 7.65 50.59
C ARG A 235 -22.37 8.63 51.53
N LYS A 236 -22.16 9.86 51.16
CA LYS A 236 -21.69 10.96 51.99
C LYS A 236 -22.78 12.03 52.08
#